data_45292b58ae8ed040d89c7980e0bff149
#
_entry.id   45292b58ae8ed040d89c7980e0bff149
#
_cell.length_a   1.000
_cell.length_b   1.000
_cell.length_c   1.000
_cell.angle_alpha   90.00
_cell.angle_beta   90.00
_cell.angle_gamma   90.00
#
_symmetry.space_group_name_H-M   'P 1'
#
loop_
_entity.id
_entity.type
_entity.pdbx_description
1 polymer ?
#
loop_
_entity_poly.entity_id
_entity_poly.type
_entity_poly.pdbx_seq_one_letter_code
_entity_poly.pdbx_strand_id
1 'polypeptide(L)'
;ITEGGYNISRQSGEFMLDNAQVAHDIENPAKPVTAFGYVAEGLRRRKAAGNGPITILSCDNLQHNGNTARKAFMTFVGAQDKELAAWMEENVTFPNSMVDRITPATRPADIERLNAQNGTCDEAPVYCEDFIQWVVEDNFAAGRPAWETVGAQMTDDVTAFENMKLSLLNASHTLLSYPSFLGGYRKVDAAMHD
;
A
#
# COMPACT_ATOMS: atom_id res chain seq x y z
N ILE A 1 3.45 -4.33 0.51
CA ILE A 1 3.78 -4.12 -0.91
C ILE A 1 3.80 -2.62 -1.16
N THR A 2 4.74 -2.15 -1.91
CA THR A 2 4.87 -0.76 -2.35
C THR A 2 4.88 -0.69 -3.89
N GLU A 3 4.81 0.49 -4.47
CA GLU A 3 4.59 0.76 -5.91
C GLU A 3 5.22 -0.24 -6.89
N GLY A 4 6.51 -0.56 -6.77
CA GLY A 4 7.18 -1.56 -7.60
C GLY A 4 6.90 -3.00 -7.21
N GLY A 5 6.39 -3.25 -6.01
CA GLY A 5 6.21 -4.57 -5.43
C GLY A 5 5.01 -5.35 -5.96
N TYR A 6 4.10 -4.67 -6.69
CA TYR A 6 2.96 -5.35 -7.32
C TYR A 6 3.34 -6.19 -8.53
N ASN A 7 4.60 -6.13 -8.96
CA ASN A 7 5.12 -6.93 -10.08
C ASN A 7 4.32 -6.78 -11.38
N ILE A 8 3.83 -5.55 -11.62
CA ILE A 8 3.09 -5.18 -12.83
C ILE A 8 4.04 -4.47 -13.79
N SER A 9 4.08 -4.90 -15.03
CA SER A 9 4.86 -4.27 -16.11
C SER A 9 4.34 -2.86 -16.38
N ARG A 10 5.21 -1.86 -16.35
CA ARG A 10 4.85 -0.48 -16.73
C ARG A 10 4.50 -0.33 -18.22
N GLN A 11 4.97 -1.23 -19.07
CA GLN A 11 4.73 -1.16 -20.50
C GLN A 11 3.39 -1.80 -20.88
N SER A 12 3.10 -3.00 -20.37
CA SER A 12 1.90 -3.76 -20.73
C SER A 12 0.76 -3.57 -19.72
N GLY A 13 1.05 -3.12 -18.51
CA GLY A 13 0.09 -3.11 -17.40
C GLY A 13 -0.26 -4.51 -16.90
N GLU A 14 0.44 -5.55 -17.33
CA GLU A 14 0.17 -6.93 -16.93
C GLU A 14 1.08 -7.38 -15.80
N PHE A 15 0.56 -8.33 -14.98
CA PHE A 15 1.34 -8.98 -13.94
C PHE A 15 2.39 -9.91 -14.57
N MET A 16 3.64 -9.80 -14.12
CA MET A 16 4.77 -10.54 -14.69
C MET A 16 4.90 -11.91 -14.04
N LEU A 17 4.37 -12.94 -14.68
CA LEU A 17 4.47 -14.32 -14.23
C LEU A 17 5.87 -14.92 -14.38
N ASP A 18 6.69 -14.34 -15.26
CA ASP A 18 8.07 -14.77 -15.56
C ASP A 18 9.12 -14.23 -14.56
N ASN A 19 8.71 -13.41 -13.59
CA ASN A 19 9.60 -13.04 -12.49
C ASN A 19 10.02 -14.28 -11.71
N ALA A 20 11.32 -14.48 -11.51
CA ALA A 20 11.88 -15.69 -10.93
C ALA A 20 11.29 -16.07 -9.55
N GLN A 21 11.04 -15.09 -8.69
CA GLN A 21 10.46 -15.33 -7.37
C GLN A 21 8.96 -15.67 -7.46
N VAL A 22 8.25 -15.04 -8.39
CA VAL A 22 6.84 -15.33 -8.67
C VAL A 22 6.69 -16.73 -9.24
N ALA A 23 7.49 -17.09 -10.24
CA ALA A 23 7.51 -18.43 -10.83
C ALA A 23 7.84 -19.50 -9.78
N HIS A 24 8.84 -19.22 -8.92
CA HIS A 24 9.15 -20.11 -7.79
C HIS A 24 7.91 -20.37 -6.91
N ASP A 25 7.18 -19.33 -6.53
CA ASP A 25 6.03 -19.47 -5.63
C ASP A 25 4.82 -20.14 -6.30
N ILE A 26 4.69 -20.01 -7.62
CA ILE A 26 3.67 -20.74 -8.39
C ILE A 26 3.96 -22.25 -8.34
N GLU A 27 5.22 -22.64 -8.49
CA GLU A 27 5.65 -24.05 -8.48
C GLU A 27 5.77 -24.63 -7.07
N ASN A 28 6.00 -23.78 -6.06
CA ASN A 28 6.28 -24.18 -4.68
C ASN A 28 5.34 -23.50 -3.66
N PRO A 29 4.02 -23.73 -3.71
CA PRO A 29 3.05 -23.01 -2.89
C PRO A 29 3.26 -23.18 -1.37
N ALA A 30 3.88 -24.28 -0.93
CA ALA A 30 4.16 -24.53 0.49
C ALA A 30 5.43 -23.82 1.02
N LYS A 31 6.20 -23.18 0.15
CA LYS A 31 7.46 -22.48 0.50
C LYS A 31 7.52 -21.10 -0.16
N PRO A 32 6.57 -20.21 0.13
CA PRO A 32 6.52 -18.91 -0.52
C PRO A 32 7.68 -18.01 -0.11
N VAL A 33 8.15 -17.19 -1.05
CA VAL A 33 9.17 -16.15 -0.85
C VAL A 33 8.65 -14.75 -1.17
N THR A 34 7.54 -14.64 -1.91
CA THR A 34 6.90 -13.35 -2.24
C THR A 34 5.67 -13.09 -1.36
N ALA A 35 5.26 -11.83 -1.25
CA ALA A 35 4.00 -11.46 -0.60
C ALA A 35 2.79 -12.15 -1.25
N PHE A 36 2.83 -12.37 -2.56
CA PHE A 36 1.77 -13.07 -3.29
C PHE A 36 1.62 -14.51 -2.84
N GLY A 37 2.73 -15.23 -2.72
CA GLY A 37 2.75 -16.62 -2.25
C GLY A 37 2.32 -16.74 -0.79
N TYR A 38 2.78 -15.86 0.09
CA TYR A 38 2.34 -15.85 1.50
C TYR A 38 0.84 -15.60 1.63
N VAL A 39 0.30 -14.63 0.90
CA VAL A 39 -1.14 -14.33 0.93
C VAL A 39 -1.95 -15.48 0.34
N ALA A 40 -1.53 -16.05 -0.80
CA ALA A 40 -2.19 -17.20 -1.41
C ALA A 40 -2.26 -18.40 -0.45
N GLU A 41 -1.15 -18.73 0.23
CA GLU A 41 -1.13 -19.80 1.22
C GLU A 41 -2.02 -19.49 2.43
N GLY A 42 -2.02 -18.24 2.91
CA GLY A 42 -2.93 -17.78 3.96
C GLY A 42 -4.40 -17.94 3.57
N LEU A 43 -4.76 -17.57 2.35
CA LEU A 43 -6.14 -17.72 1.82
C LEU A 43 -6.54 -19.18 1.63
N ARG A 44 -5.60 -20.04 1.18
CA ARG A 44 -5.83 -21.49 1.06
C ARG A 44 -6.14 -22.11 2.43
N ARG A 45 -5.38 -21.77 3.46
CA ARG A 45 -5.65 -22.22 4.83
C ARG A 45 -6.96 -21.68 5.36
N ARG A 46 -7.28 -20.41 5.07
CA ARG A 46 -8.54 -19.78 5.44
C ARG A 46 -9.74 -20.50 4.82
N LYS A 47 -9.70 -20.78 3.51
CA LYS A 47 -10.71 -21.56 2.77
C LYS A 47 -10.89 -22.94 3.40
N ALA A 48 -9.79 -23.67 3.64
CA ALA A 48 -9.82 -25.00 4.22
C ALA A 48 -10.41 -25.03 5.64
N ALA A 49 -10.17 -23.98 6.42
CA ALA A 49 -10.72 -23.83 7.78
C ALA A 49 -12.17 -23.34 7.82
N GLY A 50 -12.78 -22.97 6.68
CA GLY A 50 -14.15 -22.43 6.62
C GLY A 50 -14.31 -21.06 7.26
N ASN A 51 -13.25 -20.25 7.35
CA ASN A 51 -13.26 -18.95 8.06
C ASN A 51 -13.97 -17.81 7.28
N GLY A 52 -14.54 -18.08 6.12
CA GLY A 52 -15.35 -17.12 5.36
C GLY A 52 -14.56 -15.99 4.70
N PRO A 53 -15.25 -14.92 4.28
CA PRO A 53 -14.66 -13.86 3.47
C PRO A 53 -13.61 -13.01 4.23
N ILE A 54 -12.80 -12.27 3.46
CA ILE A 54 -11.75 -11.37 4.00
C ILE A 54 -11.53 -10.21 3.04
N THR A 55 -11.05 -9.10 3.58
CA THR A 55 -10.63 -7.94 2.81
C THR A 55 -9.11 -7.83 2.77
N ILE A 56 -8.55 -7.60 1.60
CA ILE A 56 -7.15 -7.22 1.39
C ILE A 56 -7.12 -5.73 1.09
N LEU A 57 -6.72 -4.93 2.07
CA LEU A 57 -6.66 -3.48 1.97
C LEU A 57 -5.24 -3.04 1.62
N SER A 58 -5.08 -2.45 0.44
CA SER A 58 -3.86 -1.76 0.07
C SER A 58 -3.84 -0.35 0.66
N CYS A 59 -2.75 0.02 1.32
CA CYS A 59 -2.47 1.39 1.79
C CYS A 59 -1.27 1.97 1.05
N ASP A 60 -1.02 1.54 -0.18
CA ASP A 60 0.09 2.04 -0.99
C ASP A 60 -0.26 3.38 -1.65
N ASN A 61 0.75 4.22 -1.85
CA ASN A 61 0.62 5.51 -2.53
C ASN A 61 0.56 5.33 -4.07
N LEU A 62 -0.48 4.69 -4.53
CA LEU A 62 -0.72 4.35 -5.93
C LEU A 62 -2.20 4.59 -6.25
N GLN A 63 -2.51 5.23 -7.38
CA GLN A 63 -3.90 5.37 -7.82
C GLN A 63 -4.55 4.00 -8.01
N HIS A 64 -5.80 3.88 -7.54
CA HIS A 64 -6.56 2.64 -7.58
C HIS A 64 -5.75 1.44 -7.05
N ASN A 65 -5.12 1.64 -5.90
CA ASN A 65 -4.22 0.66 -5.29
C ASN A 65 -4.92 -0.69 -5.00
N GLY A 66 -6.18 -0.68 -4.61
CA GLY A 66 -7.00 -1.89 -4.43
C GLY A 66 -7.21 -2.65 -5.73
N ASN A 67 -7.52 -1.93 -6.84
CA ASN A 67 -7.65 -2.55 -8.16
C ASN A 67 -6.33 -3.16 -8.63
N THR A 68 -5.21 -2.48 -8.37
CA THR A 68 -3.87 -2.97 -8.69
C THR A 68 -3.54 -4.22 -7.87
N ALA A 69 -3.84 -4.20 -6.57
CA ALA A 69 -3.67 -5.35 -5.69
C ALA A 69 -4.54 -6.53 -6.17
N ARG A 70 -5.82 -6.29 -6.47
CA ARG A 70 -6.73 -7.32 -7.01
C ARG A 70 -6.16 -7.95 -8.28
N LYS A 71 -5.75 -7.12 -9.25
CA LYS A 71 -5.15 -7.62 -10.49
C LYS A 71 -3.94 -8.53 -10.22
N ALA A 72 -3.02 -8.07 -9.37
CA ALA A 72 -1.81 -8.81 -9.06
C ALA A 72 -2.11 -10.15 -8.35
N PHE A 73 -2.88 -10.13 -7.27
CA PHE A 73 -3.21 -11.33 -6.50
C PHE A 73 -4.07 -12.32 -7.29
N MET A 74 -5.08 -11.84 -8.03
CA MET A 74 -5.94 -12.72 -8.83
C MET A 74 -5.18 -13.37 -9.98
N THR A 75 -4.28 -12.64 -10.65
CA THR A 75 -3.45 -13.21 -11.72
C THR A 75 -2.48 -14.26 -11.16
N PHE A 76 -1.81 -13.95 -10.04
CA PHE A 76 -0.89 -14.88 -9.38
C PHE A 76 -1.61 -16.17 -8.94
N VAL A 77 -2.70 -16.02 -8.20
CA VAL A 77 -3.46 -17.17 -7.68
C VAL A 77 -4.09 -17.97 -8.81
N GLY A 78 -4.61 -17.30 -9.86
CA GLY A 78 -5.16 -17.99 -11.03
C GLY A 78 -4.13 -18.83 -11.78
N ALA A 79 -2.85 -18.44 -11.78
CA ALA A 79 -1.77 -19.23 -12.33
C ALA A 79 -1.36 -20.40 -11.44
N GLN A 80 -1.51 -20.27 -10.11
CA GLN A 80 -1.12 -21.28 -9.13
C GLN A 80 -2.24 -22.31 -8.84
N ASP A 81 -3.49 -21.82 -8.63
CA ASP A 81 -4.62 -22.59 -8.11
C ASP A 81 -5.95 -21.96 -8.57
N LYS A 82 -6.56 -22.55 -9.59
CA LYS A 82 -7.80 -22.05 -10.17
C LYS A 82 -9.00 -22.15 -9.23
N GLU A 83 -9.04 -23.16 -8.34
CA GLU A 83 -10.13 -23.30 -7.37
C GLU A 83 -10.04 -22.26 -6.26
N LEU A 84 -8.82 -21.91 -5.85
CA LEU A 84 -8.59 -20.82 -4.91
C LEU A 84 -8.95 -19.48 -5.56
N ALA A 85 -8.59 -19.26 -6.82
CA ALA A 85 -8.96 -18.04 -7.55
C ALA A 85 -10.48 -17.86 -7.64
N ALA A 86 -11.21 -18.91 -7.96
CA ALA A 86 -12.67 -18.88 -7.99
C ALA A 86 -13.26 -18.56 -6.60
N TRP A 87 -12.74 -19.14 -5.55
CA TRP A 87 -13.14 -18.81 -4.17
C TRP A 87 -12.83 -17.35 -3.82
N MET A 88 -11.68 -16.82 -4.25
CA MET A 88 -11.32 -15.43 -4.01
C MET A 88 -12.27 -14.44 -4.68
N GLU A 89 -12.76 -14.72 -5.89
CA GLU A 89 -13.74 -13.85 -6.57
C GLU A 89 -15.00 -13.61 -5.74
N GLU A 90 -15.41 -14.61 -4.98
CA GLU A 90 -16.63 -14.56 -4.16
C GLU A 90 -16.38 -14.08 -2.72
N ASN A 91 -15.16 -14.26 -2.20
CA ASN A 91 -14.87 -14.13 -0.77
C ASN A 91 -13.82 -13.08 -0.43
N VAL A 92 -13.17 -12.44 -1.41
CA VAL A 92 -12.12 -11.46 -1.15
C VAL A 92 -12.45 -10.12 -1.80
N THR A 93 -12.50 -9.06 -1.01
CA THR A 93 -12.63 -7.68 -1.51
C THR A 93 -11.31 -6.94 -1.47
N PHE A 94 -11.16 -5.96 -2.36
CA PHE A 94 -9.96 -5.14 -2.52
C PHE A 94 -10.37 -3.66 -2.63
N PRO A 95 -10.78 -3.01 -1.52
CA PRO A 95 -11.13 -1.60 -1.56
C PRO A 95 -9.91 -0.76 -1.93
N ASN A 96 -10.13 0.30 -2.71
CA ASN A 96 -9.12 1.33 -2.92
C ASN A 96 -9.01 2.21 -1.67
N SER A 97 -7.83 2.79 -1.48
CA SER A 97 -7.61 3.79 -0.44
C SER A 97 -6.68 4.89 -0.91
N MET A 98 -6.92 6.12 -0.46
CA MET A 98 -6.01 7.24 -0.61
C MET A 98 -5.37 7.53 0.73
N VAL A 99 -4.05 7.48 0.78
CA VAL A 99 -3.25 7.75 1.98
C VAL A 99 -2.41 9.00 1.78
N ASP A 100 -2.37 9.86 2.80
CA ASP A 100 -1.53 11.05 2.77
C ASP A 100 -0.98 11.37 4.16
N ARG A 101 0.31 11.13 4.33
CA ARG A 101 1.12 11.52 5.48
C ARG A 101 2.59 11.41 5.13
N ILE A 102 3.34 12.50 5.26
CA ILE A 102 4.77 12.47 5.00
C ILE A 102 5.50 11.72 6.12
N THR A 103 6.27 10.70 5.75
CA THR A 103 7.10 9.88 6.64
C THR A 103 8.53 9.87 6.12
N PRO A 104 9.37 10.83 6.52
CA PRO A 104 10.76 10.88 6.07
C PRO A 104 11.58 9.73 6.64
N ALA A 105 12.69 9.40 5.97
CA ALA A 105 13.62 8.42 6.50
C ALA A 105 14.17 8.85 7.88
N THR A 106 14.05 7.96 8.86
CA THR A 106 14.53 8.20 10.22
C THR A 106 16.06 8.10 10.27
N ARG A 107 16.72 9.11 10.81
CA ARG A 107 18.17 9.14 10.96
C ARG A 107 18.61 8.45 12.26
N PRO A 108 19.80 7.85 12.34
CA PRO A 108 20.30 7.24 13.58
C PRO A 108 20.24 8.17 14.81
N ALA A 109 20.62 9.44 14.66
CA ALA A 109 20.54 10.44 15.73
C ALA A 109 19.09 10.69 16.23
N ASP A 110 18.09 10.54 15.38
CA ASP A 110 16.68 10.68 15.76
C ASP A 110 16.20 9.46 16.54
N ILE A 111 16.70 8.26 16.21
CA ILE A 111 16.46 7.02 16.96
C ILE A 111 17.04 7.13 18.38
N GLU A 112 18.31 7.53 18.48
CA GLU A 112 19.00 7.72 19.77
C GLU A 112 18.27 8.74 20.64
N ARG A 113 17.91 9.90 20.07
CA ARG A 113 17.17 10.95 20.78
C ARG A 113 15.82 10.46 21.30
N LEU A 114 15.05 9.79 20.47
CA LEU A 114 13.73 9.26 20.85
C LEU A 114 13.83 8.27 22.00
N ASN A 115 14.75 7.32 21.88
CA ASN A 115 14.97 6.29 22.90
C ASN A 115 15.44 6.90 24.23
N ALA A 116 16.35 7.87 24.18
CA ALA A 116 16.83 8.57 25.37
C ALA A 116 15.70 9.37 26.07
N GLN A 117 14.82 10.01 25.29
CA GLN A 117 13.69 10.79 25.82
C GLN A 117 12.60 9.93 26.45
N ASN A 118 12.34 8.75 25.90
CA ASN A 118 11.22 7.91 26.30
C ASN A 118 11.65 6.68 27.14
N GLY A 119 12.93 6.44 27.32
CA GLY A 119 13.45 5.25 28.00
C GLY A 119 13.10 3.95 27.25
N THR A 120 13.05 4.01 25.91
CA THR A 120 12.73 2.88 25.03
C THR A 120 13.99 2.33 24.34
N CYS A 121 13.84 1.17 23.70
CA CYS A 121 14.86 0.57 22.83
C CYS A 121 14.23 0.24 21.46
N ASP A 122 13.54 1.20 20.85
CA ASP A 122 12.96 1.06 19.53
C ASP A 122 14.05 1.24 18.46
N GLU A 123 14.30 0.20 17.67
CA GLU A 123 15.32 0.21 16.61
C GLU A 123 14.78 0.72 15.27
N ALA A 124 13.46 0.84 15.13
CA ALA A 124 12.81 1.20 13.87
C ALA A 124 11.67 2.24 14.04
N PRO A 125 11.87 3.33 14.80
CA PRO A 125 10.84 4.35 14.96
C PRO A 125 10.61 5.08 13.62
N VAL A 126 9.36 5.45 13.37
CA VAL A 126 8.95 6.22 12.19
C VAL A 126 8.51 7.61 12.62
N TYR A 127 9.19 8.63 12.11
CA TYR A 127 8.74 10.02 12.24
C TYR A 127 7.76 10.37 11.13
N CYS A 128 6.79 11.19 11.43
CA CYS A 128 5.81 11.66 10.46
C CYS A 128 5.37 13.08 10.78
N GLU A 129 4.77 13.74 9.81
CA GLU A 129 4.09 15.02 10.04
C GLU A 129 2.80 14.85 10.85
N ASP A 130 2.27 15.96 11.38
CA ASP A 130 1.01 15.95 12.14
C ASP A 130 -0.20 15.72 11.23
N PHE A 131 -0.13 16.18 9.97
CA PHE A 131 -1.20 15.95 9.00
C PHE A 131 -1.36 14.47 8.70
N ILE A 132 -2.60 14.02 8.63
CA ILE A 132 -2.97 12.67 8.21
C ILE A 132 -4.29 12.76 7.43
N GLN A 133 -4.33 12.11 6.28
CA GLN A 133 -5.58 11.84 5.57
C GLN A 133 -5.58 10.38 5.12
N TRP A 134 -6.63 9.67 5.49
CA TRP A 134 -6.85 8.30 5.05
C TRP A 134 -8.29 8.16 4.58
N VAL A 135 -8.48 7.98 3.28
CA VAL A 135 -9.78 7.77 2.64
C VAL A 135 -9.84 6.35 2.13
N VAL A 136 -10.92 5.64 2.44
CA VAL A 136 -11.06 4.21 2.14
C VAL A 136 -12.44 3.95 1.54
N GLU A 137 -12.50 3.18 0.49
CA GLU A 137 -13.77 2.66 -0.04
C GLU A 137 -14.40 1.68 0.96
N ASP A 138 -15.68 1.89 1.28
CA ASP A 138 -16.39 1.05 2.25
C ASP A 138 -16.88 -0.27 1.62
N ASN A 139 -15.93 -1.05 1.10
CA ASN A 139 -16.16 -2.33 0.45
C ASN A 139 -15.45 -3.46 1.19
N PHE A 140 -15.96 -3.83 2.36
CA PHE A 140 -15.38 -4.84 3.25
C PHE A 140 -16.19 -6.13 3.25
N ALA A 141 -15.55 -7.26 2.96
CA ALA A 141 -16.20 -8.56 2.82
C ALA A 141 -16.78 -9.13 4.11
N ALA A 142 -16.25 -8.76 5.28
CA ALA A 142 -16.64 -9.30 6.59
C ALA A 142 -16.81 -8.21 7.65
N GLY A 143 -17.12 -6.97 7.23
CA GLY A 143 -17.17 -5.81 8.11
C GLY A 143 -15.78 -5.27 8.45
N ARG A 144 -15.75 -4.16 9.18
CA ARG A 144 -14.55 -3.43 9.57
C ARG A 144 -14.74 -2.73 10.93
N PRO A 145 -13.66 -2.33 11.59
CA PRO A 145 -13.74 -1.40 12.72
C PRO A 145 -14.32 -0.03 12.30
N ALA A 146 -14.88 0.70 13.25
CA ALA A 146 -15.41 2.05 13.03
C ALA A 146 -14.26 3.08 12.94
N TRP A 147 -13.44 3.00 11.89
CA TRP A 147 -12.26 3.87 11.71
C TRP A 147 -12.60 5.34 11.53
N GLU A 148 -13.82 5.66 11.10
CA GLU A 148 -14.34 7.03 11.04
C GLU A 148 -14.33 7.72 12.40
N THR A 149 -14.40 6.98 13.50
CA THR A 149 -14.33 7.54 14.87
C THR A 149 -12.94 8.07 15.24
N VAL A 150 -11.92 7.65 14.49
CA VAL A 150 -10.53 8.10 14.66
C VAL A 150 -10.00 8.89 13.46
N GLY A 151 -10.90 9.35 12.57
CA GLY A 151 -10.59 10.31 11.52
C GLY A 151 -10.39 9.72 10.12
N ALA A 152 -10.53 8.41 9.91
CA ALA A 152 -10.58 7.86 8.55
C ALA A 152 -11.86 8.31 7.84
N GLN A 153 -11.75 8.61 6.55
CA GLN A 153 -12.88 9.01 5.72
C GLN A 153 -13.36 7.79 4.92
N MET A 154 -14.62 7.44 5.07
CA MET A 154 -15.22 6.35 4.29
C MET A 154 -15.94 6.93 3.07
N THR A 155 -15.82 6.27 1.92
CA THR A 155 -16.41 6.71 0.64
C THR A 155 -16.81 5.49 -0.20
N ASP A 156 -17.64 5.72 -1.20
CA ASP A 156 -17.92 4.72 -2.23
C ASP A 156 -16.88 4.74 -3.38
N ASP A 157 -16.13 5.85 -3.52
CA ASP A 157 -15.12 6.05 -4.57
C ASP A 157 -14.04 7.02 -4.11
N VAL A 158 -12.78 6.59 -4.15
CA VAL A 158 -11.62 7.41 -3.77
C VAL A 158 -11.12 8.33 -4.88
N THR A 159 -11.59 8.19 -6.11
CA THR A 159 -11.04 8.84 -7.30
C THR A 159 -10.94 10.37 -7.16
N ALA A 160 -11.96 11.00 -6.59
CA ALA A 160 -11.95 12.47 -6.38
C ALA A 160 -10.83 12.89 -5.42
N PHE A 161 -10.58 12.13 -4.37
CA PHE A 161 -9.53 12.40 -3.38
C PHE A 161 -8.14 12.15 -3.96
N GLU A 162 -7.96 11.08 -4.74
CA GLU A 162 -6.71 10.79 -5.45
C GLU A 162 -6.36 11.92 -6.44
N ASN A 163 -7.33 12.35 -7.25
CA ASN A 163 -7.14 13.44 -8.21
C ASN A 163 -6.82 14.77 -7.53
N MET A 164 -7.49 15.09 -6.42
CA MET A 164 -7.21 16.29 -5.61
C MET A 164 -5.76 16.24 -5.10
N LYS A 165 -5.36 15.13 -4.49
CA LYS A 165 -3.99 14.96 -3.99
C LYS A 165 -2.95 15.10 -5.09
N LEU A 166 -3.14 14.45 -6.24
CA LEU A 166 -2.22 14.51 -7.38
C LEU A 166 -2.10 15.92 -7.95
N SER A 167 -3.25 16.59 -8.15
CA SER A 167 -3.31 17.91 -8.80
C SER A 167 -2.88 19.05 -7.89
N LEU A 168 -3.11 18.96 -6.60
CA LEU A 168 -2.75 20.00 -5.63
C LEU A 168 -1.45 19.68 -4.91
N LEU A 169 -1.37 18.59 -4.17
CA LEU A 169 -0.21 18.29 -3.35
C LEU A 169 1.00 17.88 -4.20
N ASN A 170 0.86 16.81 -5.00
CA ASN A 170 2.00 16.26 -5.74
C ASN A 170 2.47 17.23 -6.83
N ALA A 171 1.56 17.89 -7.54
CA ALA A 171 1.91 18.87 -8.56
C ALA A 171 2.58 20.12 -7.95
N SER A 172 2.14 20.60 -6.79
CA SER A 172 2.78 21.72 -6.08
C SER A 172 4.21 21.36 -5.64
N HIS A 173 4.42 20.17 -5.10
CA HIS A 173 5.78 19.69 -4.79
C HIS A 173 6.67 19.63 -6.03
N THR A 174 6.16 19.14 -7.14
CA THR A 174 6.88 19.10 -8.42
C THR A 174 7.21 20.52 -8.91
N LEU A 175 6.24 21.42 -8.84
CA LEU A 175 6.44 22.84 -9.22
C LEU A 175 7.52 23.52 -8.36
N LEU A 176 7.47 23.33 -7.04
CA LEU A 176 8.44 23.92 -6.11
C LEU A 176 9.84 23.35 -6.27
N SER A 177 9.98 22.06 -6.59
CA SER A 177 11.26 21.38 -6.61
C SER A 177 12.25 21.97 -7.62
N TYR A 178 11.81 22.34 -8.81
CA TYR A 178 12.69 22.87 -9.87
C TYR A 178 13.22 24.28 -9.55
N PRO A 179 12.38 25.32 -9.32
CA PRO A 179 12.90 26.65 -9.00
C PRO A 179 13.70 26.67 -7.69
N SER A 180 13.26 25.92 -6.67
CA SER A 180 13.98 25.83 -5.41
C SER A 180 15.37 25.21 -5.58
N PHE A 181 15.48 24.15 -6.38
CA PHE A 181 16.77 23.54 -6.67
C PHE A 181 17.70 24.50 -7.41
N LEU A 182 17.19 25.25 -8.40
CA LEU A 182 17.94 26.27 -9.13
C LEU A 182 18.33 27.45 -8.24
N GLY A 183 17.48 27.82 -7.28
CA GLY A 183 17.75 28.84 -6.25
C GLY A 183 18.73 28.37 -5.15
N GLY A 184 19.19 27.13 -5.19
CA GLY A 184 20.16 26.59 -4.22
C GLY A 184 19.54 25.88 -3.00
N TYR A 185 18.20 25.88 -2.89
CA TYR A 185 17.49 25.20 -1.80
C TYR A 185 17.50 23.68 -1.97
N ARG A 186 17.56 22.97 -0.85
CA ARG A 186 17.58 21.49 -0.82
C ARG A 186 16.48 20.92 0.07
N LYS A 187 15.74 21.79 0.74
CA LYS A 187 14.62 21.43 1.60
C LYS A 187 13.42 22.32 1.28
N VAL A 188 12.23 21.73 1.35
CA VAL A 188 10.97 22.43 1.05
C VAL A 188 10.69 23.55 2.05
N ASP A 189 10.93 23.30 3.35
CA ASP A 189 10.78 24.29 4.40
C ASP A 189 11.62 25.56 4.14
N ALA A 190 12.89 25.37 3.77
CA ALA A 190 13.77 26.47 3.44
C ALA A 190 13.30 27.27 2.21
N ALA A 191 12.77 26.56 1.19
CA ALA A 191 12.26 27.20 -0.02
C ALA A 191 10.93 27.95 0.19
N MET A 192 10.13 27.54 1.18
CA MET A 192 8.85 28.18 1.49
C MET A 192 8.98 29.43 2.35
N HIS A 193 10.16 29.70 2.90
CA HIS A 193 10.44 30.90 3.69
C HIS A 193 11.14 32.02 2.89
N ASP A 194 11.44 31.81 1.61
CA ASP A 194 12.01 32.79 0.68
C ASP A 194 10.88 33.47 -0.12
#